data_1ea3fba28f57cf00a417f43158eb83e2
#
_entry.id   1ea3fba28f57cf00a417f43158eb83e2
#
_cell.length_a   1.000
_cell.length_b   1.000
_cell.length_c   1.000
_cell.angle_alpha   90.00
_cell.angle_beta   90.00
_cell.angle_gamma   90.00
#
_symmetry.space_group_name_H-M   'P 1'
#
loop_
_entity.id
_entity.type
_entity.pdbx_description
1 polymer ?
#
loop_
_entity_poly.entity_id
_entity_poly.type
_entity_poly.pdbx_seq_one_letter_code
_entity_poly.pdbx_strand_id
1 'polypeptide(L)'
;MKEVDAKFMSYETGKKELVKCRAYMKHFSLQLFTKRKVENMIDGEEKQIRFMFFCMVLSQFQCKFIDFFESENIQLNLFLDNIVKAFPFIFQSSKLKIKIFYRIALDRIEKGHLLPEDMIFPSYFECPVLSLEMFTQRVEMLFIDLDLTAQQKKLEIDFLYFLFCTLIYQPAYTLEGIDCQDNDCLTFINTIETIGGMTLTSKEKQYVCYAHKQCIVWHQMFHVSFCFHHLMTEQERFTEKNSDYMLLWNQIALALQEVPIYHDAFLQHPNMTFFFQRIFNTISFSREIPCKVFLLCYSAITQSIAMENLKNRQLTIKIDFVNTIEEADIVISELDLPDQEPSPKHICFVNLPFDLRDWKNIENTIIKWRTSE
;
A
#
# COMPACT_ATOMS: atom_id res chain seq x y z
N MET A 1 -33.05 -14.74 8.72
CA MET A 1 -33.68 -15.91 8.09
C MET A 1 -34.01 -15.67 6.63
N LYS A 2 -34.78 -14.62 6.23
CA LYS A 2 -35.12 -14.37 4.81
C LYS A 2 -33.93 -14.21 3.86
N GLU A 3 -32.81 -13.61 4.30
CA GLU A 3 -31.62 -13.43 3.46
C GLU A 3 -30.79 -14.73 3.30
N VAL A 4 -30.84 -15.61 4.29
CA VAL A 4 -30.17 -16.92 4.22
C VAL A 4 -30.89 -17.80 3.21
N ASP A 5 -32.23 -17.74 3.19
CA ASP A 5 -33.05 -18.48 2.23
C ASP A 5 -32.84 -17.98 0.79
N ALA A 6 -32.62 -16.66 0.59
CA ALA A 6 -32.39 -16.08 -0.72
C ALA A 6 -31.03 -16.48 -1.36
N LYS A 7 -30.08 -16.95 -0.56
CA LYS A 7 -28.73 -17.36 -1.04
C LYS A 7 -28.52 -18.89 -1.01
N PHE A 8 -29.55 -19.66 -0.79
CA PHE A 8 -29.47 -21.14 -0.69
C PHE A 8 -28.43 -21.64 0.33
N MET A 9 -28.15 -20.86 1.39
CA MET A 9 -27.23 -21.24 2.45
C MET A 9 -27.96 -21.87 3.62
N SER A 10 -27.36 -22.90 4.24
CA SER A 10 -27.89 -23.47 5.47
C SER A 10 -27.81 -22.45 6.62
N TYR A 11 -28.71 -22.55 7.60
CA TYR A 11 -28.69 -21.71 8.81
C TYR A 11 -27.31 -21.71 9.52
N GLU A 12 -26.69 -22.88 9.62
CA GLU A 12 -25.38 -23.04 10.25
C GLU A 12 -24.27 -22.36 9.44
N THR A 13 -24.33 -22.42 8.12
CA THR A 13 -23.40 -21.70 7.23
C THR A 13 -23.58 -20.20 7.39
N GLY A 14 -24.81 -19.70 7.39
CA GLY A 14 -25.10 -18.27 7.60
C GLY A 14 -24.62 -17.78 8.97
N LYS A 15 -24.75 -18.59 10.03
CA LYS A 15 -24.23 -18.25 11.36
C LYS A 15 -22.71 -18.17 11.40
N LYS A 16 -22.01 -19.11 10.74
CA LYS A 16 -20.54 -19.07 10.61
C LYS A 16 -20.07 -17.82 9.86
N GLU A 17 -20.72 -17.47 8.76
CA GLU A 17 -20.38 -16.26 8.00
C GLU A 17 -20.63 -14.98 8.81
N LEU A 18 -21.70 -14.91 9.60
CA LEU A 18 -21.94 -13.77 10.51
C LEU A 18 -20.83 -13.63 11.57
N VAL A 19 -20.28 -14.74 12.06
CA VAL A 19 -19.14 -14.69 13.00
C VAL A 19 -17.90 -14.10 12.31
N LYS A 20 -17.62 -14.50 11.07
CA LYS A 20 -16.52 -13.93 10.29
C LYS A 20 -16.74 -12.44 10.01
N CYS A 21 -17.94 -12.04 9.60
CA CYS A 21 -18.28 -10.63 9.40
C CYS A 21 -18.05 -9.79 10.67
N ARG A 22 -18.51 -10.29 11.83
CA ARG A 22 -18.28 -9.61 13.10
C ARG A 22 -16.81 -9.51 13.46
N ALA A 23 -16.01 -10.55 13.23
CA ALA A 23 -14.57 -10.54 13.45
C ALA A 23 -13.89 -9.51 12.53
N TYR A 24 -14.28 -9.47 11.26
CA TYR A 24 -13.78 -8.47 10.31
C TYR A 24 -14.12 -7.03 10.75
N MET A 25 -15.37 -6.77 11.13
CA MET A 25 -15.82 -5.44 11.56
C MET A 25 -15.12 -4.94 12.82
N LYS A 26 -14.72 -5.84 13.72
CA LYS A 26 -13.94 -5.47 14.92
C LYS A 26 -12.62 -4.79 14.58
N HIS A 27 -11.99 -5.14 13.45
CA HIS A 27 -10.77 -4.47 13.02
C HIS A 27 -10.98 -2.98 12.70
N PHE A 28 -12.21 -2.58 12.41
CA PHE A 28 -12.61 -1.20 12.16
C PHE A 28 -13.30 -0.56 13.37
N SER A 29 -13.26 -1.19 14.54
CA SER A 29 -13.99 -0.76 15.72
C SER A 29 -15.51 -0.66 15.50
N LEU A 30 -16.05 -1.49 14.58
CA LEU A 30 -17.46 -1.53 14.22
C LEU A 30 -18.17 -2.73 14.83
N GLN A 31 -19.49 -2.58 15.02
CA GLN A 31 -20.37 -3.64 15.52
C GLN A 31 -21.45 -3.98 14.52
N LEU A 32 -21.77 -5.28 14.39
CA LEU A 32 -22.86 -5.78 13.54
C LEU A 32 -24.02 -6.21 14.39
N PHE A 33 -25.16 -5.51 14.29
CA PHE A 33 -26.40 -5.85 14.92
C PHE A 33 -27.25 -6.73 14.00
N THR A 34 -27.77 -7.82 14.53
CA THR A 34 -28.63 -8.76 13.79
C THR A 34 -30.07 -8.80 14.32
N LYS A 35 -30.46 -7.87 15.20
CA LYS A 35 -31.80 -7.80 15.76
C LYS A 35 -32.77 -7.09 14.81
N ARG A 36 -33.96 -7.67 14.60
CA ARG A 36 -35.02 -7.25 13.64
C ARG A 36 -35.57 -5.80 13.82
N LYS A 37 -35.13 -5.04 14.79
CA LYS A 37 -35.67 -3.71 15.13
C LYS A 37 -34.63 -2.59 15.08
N VAL A 38 -33.44 -2.83 14.52
CA VAL A 38 -32.40 -1.81 14.44
C VAL A 38 -32.36 -1.30 12.99
N GLU A 39 -32.56 -0.01 12.82
CA GLU A 39 -32.55 0.65 11.50
C GLU A 39 -31.20 0.52 10.83
N ASN A 40 -30.11 0.57 11.61
CA ASN A 40 -28.74 0.41 11.12
C ASN A 40 -28.18 -0.94 11.57
N MET A 41 -27.79 -1.77 10.59
CA MET A 41 -27.16 -3.06 10.88
C MET A 41 -25.70 -2.92 11.33
N ILE A 42 -25.04 -1.82 10.98
CA ILE A 42 -23.66 -1.51 11.33
C ILE A 42 -23.66 -0.28 12.24
N ASP A 43 -23.00 -0.39 13.39
CA ASP A 43 -22.84 0.68 14.35
C ASP A 43 -21.36 1.03 14.55
N GLY A 44 -21.07 2.30 14.73
CA GLY A 44 -19.74 2.87 14.91
C GLY A 44 -19.57 4.20 14.18
N GLU A 45 -18.36 4.72 14.18
CA GLU A 45 -18.06 6.00 13.54
C GLU A 45 -18.21 5.92 12.01
N GLU A 46 -18.90 6.90 11.43
CA GLU A 46 -19.18 6.92 9.99
C GLU A 46 -17.90 6.86 9.14
N LYS A 47 -16.82 7.54 9.53
CA LYS A 47 -15.52 7.46 8.85
C LYS A 47 -14.98 6.01 8.79
N GLN A 48 -15.17 5.23 9.85
CA GLN A 48 -14.76 3.83 9.93
C GLN A 48 -15.64 2.94 9.02
N ILE A 49 -16.94 3.22 8.98
CA ILE A 49 -17.89 2.50 8.11
C ILE A 49 -17.50 2.72 6.65
N ARG A 50 -17.26 3.97 6.22
CA ARG A 50 -16.81 4.30 4.85
C ARG A 50 -15.49 3.62 4.51
N PHE A 51 -14.55 3.66 5.46
CA PHE A 51 -13.24 3.01 5.27
C PHE A 51 -13.33 1.49 5.17
N MET A 52 -14.16 0.86 6.00
CA MET A 52 -14.42 -0.58 5.91
C MET A 52 -15.00 -0.96 4.54
N PHE A 53 -15.99 -0.24 4.04
CA PHE A 53 -16.54 -0.49 2.70
C PHE A 53 -15.49 -0.33 1.62
N PHE A 54 -14.65 0.70 1.72
CA PHE A 54 -13.54 0.91 0.79
C PHE A 54 -12.56 -0.28 0.79
N CYS A 55 -12.16 -0.78 1.96
CA CYS A 55 -11.29 -1.96 2.08
C CYS A 55 -11.95 -3.22 1.51
N MET A 56 -13.24 -3.44 1.79
CA MET A 56 -13.99 -4.57 1.24
C MET A 56 -14.03 -4.53 -0.28
N VAL A 57 -14.30 -3.37 -0.85
CA VAL A 57 -14.36 -3.17 -2.28
C VAL A 57 -13.00 -3.43 -2.92
N LEU A 58 -11.93 -2.86 -2.40
CA LEU A 58 -10.57 -3.09 -2.92
C LEU A 58 -10.15 -4.55 -2.84
N SER A 59 -10.49 -5.26 -1.74
CA SER A 59 -10.05 -6.65 -1.54
C SER A 59 -10.78 -7.66 -2.42
N GLN A 60 -12.07 -7.44 -2.68
CA GLN A 60 -12.89 -8.42 -3.39
C GLN A 60 -12.84 -8.30 -4.92
N PHE A 61 -12.51 -7.12 -5.44
CA PHE A 61 -12.78 -6.83 -6.84
C PHE A 61 -11.54 -6.56 -7.71
N GLN A 62 -10.37 -6.70 -7.17
CA GLN A 62 -9.03 -6.57 -7.75
C GLN A 62 -8.86 -6.00 -9.18
N CYS A 63 -9.80 -6.09 -10.09
CA CYS A 63 -9.80 -5.50 -11.45
C CYS A 63 -11.16 -5.55 -12.15
N LYS A 64 -12.16 -6.27 -11.63
CA LYS A 64 -13.49 -6.41 -12.26
C LYS A 64 -14.47 -5.30 -11.84
N PHE A 65 -13.98 -4.32 -11.07
CA PHE A 65 -14.81 -3.29 -10.46
C PHE A 65 -15.14 -2.13 -11.40
N ILE A 66 -14.45 -2.05 -12.50
CA ILE A 66 -14.66 -0.98 -13.49
C ILE A 66 -16.12 -1.00 -13.94
N ASP A 67 -16.70 -2.17 -14.20
CA ASP A 67 -18.06 -2.31 -14.71
C ASP A 67 -19.16 -1.94 -13.69
N PHE A 68 -18.92 -2.12 -12.40
CA PHE A 68 -19.92 -1.84 -11.35
C PHE A 68 -20.13 -0.33 -11.11
N PHE A 69 -19.08 0.49 -11.35
CA PHE A 69 -19.13 1.93 -11.16
C PHE A 69 -19.28 2.73 -12.45
N GLU A 70 -19.24 2.10 -13.61
CA GLU A 70 -19.36 2.83 -14.89
C GLU A 70 -20.73 3.43 -15.13
N SER A 71 -21.77 2.96 -14.45
CA SER A 71 -23.13 3.26 -14.93
C SER A 71 -23.77 4.53 -14.39
N GLU A 72 -23.31 5.18 -13.32
CA GLU A 72 -24.32 6.01 -12.65
C GLU A 72 -23.93 7.38 -12.08
N ASN A 73 -22.67 7.79 -12.00
CA ASN A 73 -22.39 9.15 -11.54
C ASN A 73 -21.53 9.93 -12.54
N ILE A 74 -22.23 10.55 -13.49
CA ILE A 74 -21.60 11.40 -14.54
C ILE A 74 -20.77 12.52 -13.89
N GLN A 75 -21.27 13.14 -12.83
CA GLN A 75 -20.56 14.23 -12.13
C GLN A 75 -19.25 13.76 -11.50
N LEU A 76 -19.25 12.59 -10.84
CA LEU A 76 -18.03 12.01 -10.27
C LEU A 76 -16.99 11.68 -11.36
N ASN A 77 -17.44 11.13 -12.49
CA ASN A 77 -16.54 10.82 -13.59
C ASN A 77 -15.94 12.09 -14.20
N LEU A 78 -16.75 13.14 -14.42
CA LEU A 78 -16.28 14.44 -14.90
C LEU A 78 -15.30 15.09 -13.92
N PHE A 79 -15.60 15.05 -12.63
CA PHE A 79 -14.69 15.53 -11.59
C PHE A 79 -13.34 14.80 -11.65
N LEU A 80 -13.35 13.47 -11.71
CA LEU A 80 -12.13 12.66 -11.77
C LEU A 80 -11.31 12.92 -13.03
N ASP A 81 -11.95 13.06 -14.17
CA ASP A 81 -11.28 13.37 -15.43
C ASP A 81 -10.65 14.76 -15.40
N ASN A 82 -11.33 15.74 -14.79
CA ASN A 82 -10.78 17.08 -14.60
C ASN A 82 -9.59 17.09 -13.64
N ILE A 83 -9.64 16.30 -12.56
CA ILE A 83 -8.52 16.15 -11.62
C ILE A 83 -7.33 15.48 -12.33
N VAL A 84 -7.52 14.38 -13.04
CA VAL A 84 -6.44 13.68 -13.74
C VAL A 84 -5.81 14.53 -14.84
N LYS A 85 -6.61 15.29 -15.59
CA LYS A 85 -6.10 16.23 -16.61
C LYS A 85 -5.27 17.36 -15.99
N ALA A 86 -5.71 17.88 -14.85
CA ALA A 86 -4.99 18.93 -14.13
C ALA A 86 -3.71 18.42 -13.43
N PHE A 87 -3.68 17.14 -13.05
CA PHE A 87 -2.60 16.52 -12.29
C PHE A 87 -2.19 15.19 -12.93
N PRO A 88 -1.41 15.23 -14.04
CA PRO A 88 -1.03 14.02 -14.81
C PRO A 88 -0.16 13.04 -14.03
N PHE A 89 0.37 13.43 -12.87
CA PHE A 89 1.11 12.55 -11.96
C PHE A 89 0.23 11.58 -11.16
N ILE A 90 -1.10 11.70 -11.25
CA ILE A 90 -2.02 10.77 -10.58
C ILE A 90 -2.05 9.45 -11.36
N PHE A 91 -1.52 8.39 -10.75
CA PHE A 91 -1.57 7.05 -11.34
C PHE A 91 -3.01 6.52 -11.49
N GLN A 92 -3.24 5.66 -12.47
CA GLN A 92 -4.53 5.01 -12.68
C GLN A 92 -5.05 4.27 -11.44
N SER A 93 -4.15 3.62 -10.69
CA SER A 93 -4.50 2.97 -9.42
C SER A 93 -5.01 3.96 -8.37
N SER A 94 -4.45 5.16 -8.34
CA SER A 94 -4.90 6.23 -7.45
C SER A 94 -6.25 6.80 -7.89
N LYS A 95 -6.46 6.98 -9.19
CA LYS A 95 -7.78 7.37 -9.74
C LYS A 95 -8.88 6.39 -9.32
N LEU A 96 -8.60 5.08 -9.41
CA LEU A 96 -9.56 4.06 -8.97
C LEU A 96 -9.86 4.14 -7.47
N LYS A 97 -8.84 4.32 -6.64
CA LYS A 97 -9.02 4.48 -5.18
C LYS A 97 -9.91 5.68 -4.84
N ILE A 98 -9.67 6.83 -5.48
CA ILE A 98 -10.53 8.02 -5.30
C ILE A 98 -11.97 7.68 -5.72
N LYS A 99 -12.14 7.14 -6.92
CA LYS A 99 -13.47 6.82 -7.46
C LYS A 99 -14.26 5.96 -6.49
N ILE A 100 -13.65 4.90 -5.97
CA ILE A 100 -14.29 3.99 -5.00
C ILE A 100 -14.66 4.75 -3.73
N PHE A 101 -13.71 5.46 -3.14
CA PHE A 101 -13.94 6.09 -1.83
C PHE A 101 -14.98 7.22 -1.93
N TYR A 102 -14.89 8.05 -2.97
CA TYR A 102 -15.83 9.16 -3.16
C TYR A 102 -17.23 8.63 -3.46
N ARG A 103 -17.36 7.57 -4.25
CA ARG A 103 -18.65 6.95 -4.47
C ARG A 103 -19.27 6.42 -3.17
N ILE A 104 -18.49 5.73 -2.35
CA ILE A 104 -18.95 5.28 -1.04
C ILE A 104 -19.38 6.47 -0.17
N ALA A 105 -18.57 7.53 -0.12
CA ALA A 105 -18.91 8.72 0.66
C ALA A 105 -20.23 9.36 0.18
N LEU A 106 -20.38 9.58 -1.11
CA LEU A 106 -21.60 10.17 -1.69
C LEU A 106 -22.84 9.29 -1.44
N ASP A 107 -22.76 7.98 -1.65
CA ASP A 107 -23.84 7.05 -1.33
C ASP A 107 -24.27 7.08 0.14
N ARG A 108 -23.31 7.26 1.03
CA ARG A 108 -23.57 7.36 2.46
C ARG A 108 -24.24 8.67 2.82
N ILE A 109 -23.77 9.78 2.22
CA ILE A 109 -24.34 11.11 2.40
C ILE A 109 -25.79 11.15 1.87
N GLU A 110 -26.06 10.63 0.66
CA GLU A 110 -27.40 10.52 0.07
C GLU A 110 -28.39 9.78 0.97
N LYS A 111 -27.89 8.82 1.77
CA LYS A 111 -28.69 8.05 2.75
C LYS A 111 -28.77 8.72 4.12
N GLY A 112 -28.29 9.94 4.28
CA GLY A 112 -28.31 10.70 5.54
C GLY A 112 -27.26 10.27 6.57
N HIS A 113 -26.25 9.48 6.18
CA HIS A 113 -25.14 9.11 7.05
C HIS A 113 -24.00 10.10 6.90
N LEU A 114 -23.98 11.09 7.80
CA LEU A 114 -23.03 12.20 7.78
C LEU A 114 -21.89 11.98 8.78
N LEU A 115 -20.77 12.62 8.52
CA LEU A 115 -19.68 12.72 9.48
C LEU A 115 -20.11 13.55 10.70
N PRO A 116 -19.64 13.24 11.91
CA PRO A 116 -19.96 14.02 13.10
C PRO A 116 -19.36 15.43 13.00
N GLU A 117 -20.14 16.45 13.41
CA GLU A 117 -19.75 17.88 13.28
C GLU A 117 -18.49 18.26 14.08
N ASP A 118 -18.18 17.50 15.13
CA ASP A 118 -17.01 17.65 15.99
C ASP A 118 -15.77 16.88 15.51
N MET A 119 -15.82 16.33 14.31
CA MET A 119 -14.72 15.56 13.73
C MET A 119 -13.47 16.44 13.55
N ILE A 120 -12.35 15.98 14.08
CA ILE A 120 -11.04 16.62 13.96
C ILE A 120 -10.16 15.79 13.01
N PHE A 121 -9.51 16.48 12.07
CA PHE A 121 -8.53 15.88 11.20
C PHE A 121 -7.13 15.90 11.83
N PRO A 122 -6.37 14.80 11.79
CA PRO A 122 -4.98 14.83 12.19
C PRO A 122 -4.19 15.76 11.26
N SER A 123 -3.08 16.33 11.74
CA SER A 123 -2.18 17.11 10.89
C SER A 123 -1.56 16.20 9.81
N TYR A 124 -1.71 16.56 8.54
CA TYR A 124 -1.23 15.82 7.37
C TYR A 124 -0.49 16.74 6.39
N PHE A 125 0.21 16.15 5.43
CA PHE A 125 0.80 16.91 4.35
C PHE A 125 -0.25 17.27 3.32
N GLU A 126 -0.49 18.57 3.15
CA GLU A 126 -1.37 19.06 2.09
C GLU A 126 -0.71 18.90 0.72
N CYS A 127 -1.53 18.78 -0.31
CA CYS A 127 -1.04 18.72 -1.67
C CYS A 127 -0.55 20.13 -2.12
N PRO A 128 0.75 20.32 -2.41
CA PRO A 128 1.28 21.64 -2.73
C PRO A 128 0.76 22.22 -4.05
N VAL A 129 0.23 21.38 -4.92
CA VAL A 129 -0.27 21.78 -6.25
C VAL A 129 -1.80 21.87 -6.31
N LEU A 130 -2.50 21.46 -5.27
CA LEU A 130 -3.96 21.53 -5.17
C LEU A 130 -4.34 21.93 -3.74
N SER A 131 -4.51 23.22 -3.49
CA SER A 131 -4.97 23.71 -2.19
C SER A 131 -6.41 23.26 -1.90
N LEU A 132 -6.80 23.26 -0.62
CA LEU A 132 -8.17 22.96 -0.20
C LEU A 132 -9.20 23.86 -0.91
N GLU A 133 -8.89 25.14 -1.11
CA GLU A 133 -9.77 26.09 -1.81
C GLU A 133 -9.97 25.66 -3.27
N MET A 134 -8.90 25.37 -4.00
CA MET A 134 -8.97 24.90 -5.39
C MET A 134 -9.68 23.55 -5.50
N PHE A 135 -9.50 22.68 -4.52
CA PHE A 135 -10.19 21.39 -4.45
C PHE A 135 -11.69 21.60 -4.21
N THR A 136 -12.05 22.46 -3.25
CA THR A 136 -13.44 22.80 -2.93
C THR A 136 -14.20 23.26 -4.16
N GLN A 137 -13.64 24.21 -4.91
CA GLN A 137 -14.26 24.72 -6.14
C GLN A 137 -14.55 23.62 -7.17
N ARG A 138 -13.73 22.57 -7.21
CA ARG A 138 -13.88 21.46 -8.17
C ARG A 138 -14.83 20.37 -7.70
N VAL A 139 -14.82 20.07 -6.40
CA VAL A 139 -15.61 18.98 -5.82
C VAL A 139 -17.04 19.43 -5.49
N GLU A 140 -17.27 20.73 -5.38
CA GLU A 140 -18.56 21.31 -4.99
C GLU A 140 -19.74 20.86 -5.85
N MET A 141 -19.47 20.59 -7.13
CA MET A 141 -20.47 20.07 -8.06
C MET A 141 -21.07 18.70 -7.62
N LEU A 142 -20.33 17.91 -6.85
CA LEU A 142 -20.80 16.61 -6.36
C LEU A 142 -21.85 16.75 -5.25
N PHE A 143 -22.01 17.95 -4.68
CA PHE A 143 -22.87 18.22 -3.53
C PHE A 143 -24.09 19.10 -3.89
N ILE A 144 -24.32 19.40 -5.17
CA ILE A 144 -25.39 20.34 -5.60
C ILE A 144 -26.77 19.82 -5.22
N ASP A 145 -27.00 18.51 -5.43
CA ASP A 145 -28.31 17.89 -5.24
C ASP A 145 -28.49 17.26 -3.85
N LEU A 146 -27.53 17.48 -2.94
CA LEU A 146 -27.55 16.93 -1.60
C LEU A 146 -28.10 17.96 -0.60
N ASP A 147 -29.06 17.54 0.22
CA ASP A 147 -29.64 18.37 1.28
C ASP A 147 -28.72 18.42 2.50
N LEU A 148 -27.73 19.31 2.48
CA LEU A 148 -26.72 19.49 3.51
C LEU A 148 -26.67 20.93 4.02
N THR A 149 -26.45 21.11 5.30
CA THR A 149 -26.08 22.41 5.85
C THR A 149 -24.70 22.84 5.32
N ALA A 150 -24.40 24.13 5.33
CA ALA A 150 -23.09 24.64 4.92
C ALA A 150 -21.94 24.04 5.74
N GLN A 151 -22.17 23.78 7.03
CA GLN A 151 -21.17 23.15 7.92
C GLN A 151 -20.95 21.67 7.56
N GLN A 152 -22.01 20.91 7.35
CA GLN A 152 -21.93 19.52 6.91
C GLN A 152 -21.24 19.38 5.55
N LYS A 153 -21.64 20.21 4.59
CA LYS A 153 -20.99 20.25 3.26
C LYS A 153 -19.49 20.52 3.38
N LYS A 154 -19.10 21.52 4.17
CA LYS A 154 -17.69 21.83 4.41
C LYS A 154 -16.93 20.64 4.99
N LEU A 155 -17.48 20.02 6.03
CA LEU A 155 -16.83 18.87 6.69
C LEU A 155 -16.64 17.69 5.74
N GLU A 156 -17.64 17.38 4.91
CA GLU A 156 -17.55 16.32 3.91
C GLU A 156 -16.51 16.65 2.82
N ILE A 157 -16.41 17.89 2.39
CA ILE A 157 -15.38 18.35 1.44
C ILE A 157 -13.98 18.24 2.08
N ASP A 158 -13.81 18.69 3.31
CA ASP A 158 -12.55 18.59 4.05
C ASP A 158 -12.11 17.13 4.18
N PHE A 159 -13.06 16.21 4.41
CA PHE A 159 -12.78 14.77 4.45
C PHE A 159 -12.34 14.21 3.11
N LEU A 160 -13.00 14.58 2.02
CA LEU A 160 -12.60 14.16 0.67
C LEU A 160 -11.21 14.73 0.30
N TYR A 161 -10.89 15.96 0.71
CA TYR A 161 -9.57 16.55 0.51
C TYR A 161 -8.49 15.84 1.34
N PHE A 162 -8.79 15.54 2.61
CA PHE A 162 -7.91 14.72 3.45
C PHE A 162 -7.58 13.38 2.76
N LEU A 163 -8.58 12.68 2.24
CA LEU A 163 -8.38 11.43 1.51
C LEU A 163 -7.57 11.64 0.23
N PHE A 164 -7.79 12.74 -0.47
CA PHE A 164 -6.98 13.09 -1.64
C PHE A 164 -5.52 13.24 -1.26
N CYS A 165 -5.20 14.00 -0.24
CA CYS A 165 -3.84 14.25 0.20
C CYS A 165 -3.15 12.99 0.74
N THR A 166 -3.89 12.10 1.41
CA THR A 166 -3.30 10.95 2.11
C THR A 166 -3.32 9.65 1.30
N LEU A 167 -4.25 9.48 0.36
CA LEU A 167 -4.35 8.27 -0.48
C LEU A 167 -3.70 8.40 -1.85
N ILE A 168 -3.67 9.61 -2.38
CA ILE A 168 -3.48 9.82 -3.80
C ILE A 168 -2.21 10.57 -4.08
N TYR A 169 -2.03 11.65 -3.35
CA TYR A 169 -0.82 12.42 -3.48
C TYR A 169 0.36 11.60 -2.97
N GLN A 170 1.15 11.09 -3.91
CA GLN A 170 2.42 10.45 -3.61
C GLN A 170 3.54 11.42 -4.02
N PRO A 171 4.24 12.02 -3.07
CA PRO A 171 5.33 12.97 -3.36
C PRO A 171 6.59 12.29 -3.93
N ALA A 172 6.47 11.06 -4.45
CA ALA A 172 7.59 10.35 -5.06
C ALA A 172 8.39 11.19 -6.07
N TYR A 173 7.79 12.28 -6.56
CA TYR A 173 8.41 13.18 -7.54
C TYR A 173 8.85 14.53 -6.97
N THR A 174 8.39 14.93 -5.79
CA THR A 174 8.77 16.20 -5.16
C THR A 174 8.75 16.08 -3.65
N LEU A 175 9.72 15.37 -3.09
CA LEU A 175 9.96 15.37 -1.64
C LEU A 175 10.59 16.71 -1.17
N GLU A 176 10.79 17.65 -2.09
CA GLU A 176 11.31 18.97 -1.80
C GLU A 176 10.36 19.74 -0.88
N GLY A 177 10.87 20.24 0.24
CA GLY A 177 10.09 21.01 1.21
C GLY A 177 9.41 20.21 2.32
N ILE A 178 9.58 18.88 2.38
CA ILE A 178 9.16 18.10 3.55
C ILE A 178 10.12 18.37 4.69
N ASP A 179 9.64 19.09 5.70
CA ASP A 179 10.40 19.43 6.90
C ASP A 179 10.20 18.31 7.95
N CYS A 180 11.33 17.76 8.41
CA CYS A 180 11.38 16.71 9.42
C CYS A 180 11.52 17.31 10.83
N GLN A 181 10.62 18.20 11.22
CA GLN A 181 10.65 18.80 12.58
C GLN A 181 9.82 18.00 13.61
N ASP A 182 9.11 16.97 13.17
CA ASP A 182 8.33 16.11 14.05
C ASP A 182 9.27 15.25 14.91
N ASN A 183 9.23 15.44 16.24
CA ASN A 183 10.08 14.70 17.18
C ASN A 183 9.93 13.19 17.08
N ASP A 184 8.73 12.68 16.82
CA ASP A 184 8.48 11.25 16.68
C ASP A 184 9.15 10.70 15.43
N CYS A 185 9.05 11.45 14.32
CA CYS A 185 9.76 11.10 13.09
C CYS A 185 11.29 11.15 13.27
N LEU A 186 11.82 12.18 13.94
CA LEU A 186 13.24 12.26 14.24
C LEU A 186 13.71 11.09 15.12
N THR A 187 12.90 10.68 16.08
CA THR A 187 13.19 9.51 16.92
C THR A 187 13.25 8.24 16.06
N PHE A 188 12.33 8.07 15.12
CA PHE A 188 12.35 6.94 14.19
C PHE A 188 13.60 6.95 13.30
N ILE A 189 13.96 8.09 12.73
CA ILE A 189 15.18 8.27 11.92
C ILE A 189 16.41 7.93 12.74
N ASN A 190 16.56 8.52 13.94
CA ASN A 190 17.71 8.29 14.80
C ASN A 190 17.84 6.83 15.22
N THR A 191 16.73 6.14 15.47
CA THR A 191 16.71 4.71 15.79
C THR A 191 17.19 3.88 14.61
N ILE A 192 16.74 4.19 13.39
CA ILE A 192 17.23 3.53 12.16
C ILE A 192 18.75 3.78 12.00
N GLU A 193 19.19 5.03 12.14
CA GLU A 193 20.63 5.37 11.95
C GLU A 193 21.51 4.66 13.00
N THR A 194 21.08 4.66 14.27
CA THR A 194 21.87 4.11 15.39
C THR A 194 21.91 2.59 15.36
N ILE A 195 20.76 1.95 15.30
CA ILE A 195 20.67 0.47 15.34
C ILE A 195 20.98 -0.13 13.98
N GLY A 196 20.55 0.52 12.89
CA GLY A 196 20.84 0.09 11.53
C GLY A 196 22.29 0.31 11.10
N GLY A 197 23.08 1.05 11.90
CA GLY A 197 24.48 1.35 11.58
C GLY A 197 24.67 2.15 10.29
N MET A 198 23.66 2.96 9.91
CA MET A 198 23.64 3.67 8.63
C MET A 198 23.32 5.16 8.82
N THR A 199 23.93 6.02 8.02
CA THR A 199 23.56 7.44 7.96
C THR A 199 22.62 7.68 6.79
N LEU A 200 21.43 8.24 7.04
CA LEU A 200 20.45 8.53 6.00
C LEU A 200 20.83 9.83 5.24
N THR A 201 20.74 9.78 3.92
CA THR A 201 20.83 10.98 3.07
C THR A 201 19.64 11.91 3.31
N SER A 202 19.76 13.19 2.96
CA SER A 202 18.65 14.14 3.07
C SER A 202 17.38 13.66 2.35
N LYS A 203 17.54 13.05 1.18
CA LYS A 203 16.43 12.51 0.38
C LYS A 203 15.75 11.32 1.07
N GLU A 204 16.54 10.43 1.67
CA GLU A 204 16.00 9.30 2.46
C GLU A 204 15.28 9.79 3.72
N LYS A 205 15.84 10.80 4.42
CA LYS A 205 15.16 11.42 5.58
C LYS A 205 13.82 12.04 5.18
N GLN A 206 13.74 12.73 4.07
CA GLN A 206 12.49 13.28 3.55
C GLN A 206 11.47 12.16 3.24
N TYR A 207 11.92 11.07 2.60
CA TYR A 207 11.06 9.90 2.36
C TYR A 207 10.55 9.27 3.66
N VAL A 208 11.44 9.07 4.65
CA VAL A 208 11.07 8.54 5.96
C VAL A 208 10.04 9.45 6.63
N CYS A 209 10.27 10.74 6.66
CA CYS A 209 9.34 11.68 7.26
C CYS A 209 7.96 11.64 6.61
N TYR A 210 7.91 11.61 5.29
CA TYR A 210 6.66 11.52 4.59
C TYR A 210 5.93 10.20 4.90
N ALA A 211 6.62 9.06 4.74
CA ALA A 211 6.02 7.74 4.95
C ALA A 211 5.58 7.52 6.40
N HIS A 212 6.42 7.97 7.37
CA HIS A 212 6.11 7.98 8.79
C HIS A 212 4.83 8.78 9.09
N LYS A 213 4.78 10.03 8.63
CA LYS A 213 3.61 10.90 8.82
C LYS A 213 2.35 10.25 8.25
N GLN A 214 2.44 9.68 7.06
CA GLN A 214 1.31 8.96 6.46
C GLN A 214 0.82 7.80 7.33
N CYS A 215 1.73 6.98 7.87
CA CYS A 215 1.36 5.88 8.75
C CYS A 215 0.63 6.37 10.01
N ILE A 216 1.16 7.41 10.67
CA ILE A 216 0.56 7.97 11.90
C ILE A 216 -0.81 8.60 11.61
N VAL A 217 -0.92 9.39 10.55
CA VAL A 217 -2.18 10.04 10.15
C VAL A 217 -3.27 9.00 9.87
N TRP A 218 -2.93 7.93 9.17
CA TRP A 218 -3.88 6.84 8.90
C TRP A 218 -4.28 6.10 10.17
N HIS A 219 -3.34 5.84 11.06
CA HIS A 219 -3.62 5.24 12.35
C HIS A 219 -4.58 6.09 13.19
N GLN A 220 -4.31 7.39 13.30
CA GLN A 220 -5.15 8.33 14.06
C GLN A 220 -6.56 8.46 13.46
N MET A 221 -6.67 8.42 12.12
CA MET A 221 -7.95 8.60 11.44
C MET A 221 -8.82 7.36 11.43
N PHE A 222 -8.25 6.20 11.10
CA PHE A 222 -9.02 4.99 10.81
C PHE A 222 -8.75 3.82 11.76
N HIS A 223 -7.88 3.98 12.75
CA HIS A 223 -7.50 2.91 13.70
C HIS A 223 -7.06 1.59 13.03
N VAL A 224 -6.93 1.57 11.72
CA VAL A 224 -6.55 0.40 10.91
C VAL A 224 -5.52 0.83 9.89
N SER A 225 -4.52 0.00 9.67
CA SER A 225 -3.55 0.25 8.61
C SER A 225 -4.17 0.01 7.24
N PHE A 226 -3.93 0.94 6.32
CA PHE A 226 -4.32 0.83 4.92
C PHE A 226 -3.77 -0.46 4.29
N CYS A 227 -4.60 -1.27 3.66
CA CYS A 227 -4.25 -2.54 2.98
C CYS A 227 -4.08 -3.78 3.86
N PHE A 228 -4.91 -3.95 4.88
CA PHE A 228 -4.88 -5.12 5.75
C PHE A 228 -4.81 -6.48 5.01
N HIS A 229 -5.54 -6.65 3.93
CA HIS A 229 -5.63 -7.94 3.23
C HIS A 229 -4.44 -8.24 2.30
N HIS A 230 -3.88 -7.23 1.63
CA HIS A 230 -2.71 -7.44 0.78
C HIS A 230 -1.42 -7.63 1.58
N LEU A 231 -1.39 -7.10 2.80
CA LEU A 231 -0.19 -7.09 3.62
C LEU A 231 0.08 -8.42 4.33
N MET A 232 -0.96 -9.16 4.71
CA MET A 232 -0.75 -10.44 5.39
C MET A 232 -0.09 -11.50 4.49
N THR A 233 -0.45 -11.54 3.22
CA THR A 233 0.17 -12.44 2.24
C THR A 233 1.61 -12.01 1.85
N GLU A 234 1.91 -10.71 1.87
CA GLU A 234 3.26 -10.21 1.65
C GLU A 234 4.15 -10.36 2.90
N GLN A 235 3.60 -10.22 4.10
CA GLN A 235 4.32 -10.38 5.35
C GLN A 235 4.86 -11.81 5.51
N GLU A 236 4.06 -12.82 5.23
CA GLU A 236 4.50 -14.21 5.26
C GLU A 236 5.64 -14.49 4.27
N ARG A 237 5.55 -13.93 3.06
CA ARG A 237 6.60 -14.07 2.03
C ARG A 237 7.87 -13.29 2.36
N PHE A 238 7.74 -12.17 3.04
CA PHE A 238 8.86 -11.29 3.35
C PHE A 238 9.69 -11.82 4.54
N THR A 239 9.03 -12.36 5.56
CA THR A 239 9.69 -12.94 6.75
C THR A 239 10.50 -14.18 6.41
N GLU A 240 10.08 -14.98 5.44
CA GLU A 240 10.81 -16.18 5.01
C GLU A 240 12.11 -15.87 4.24
N LYS A 241 12.24 -14.69 3.63
CA LYS A 241 13.27 -14.40 2.63
C LYS A 241 14.43 -13.52 3.10
N ASN A 242 14.33 -12.81 4.24
CA ASN A 242 15.31 -11.81 4.68
C ASN A 242 15.61 -11.86 6.19
N SER A 243 16.23 -12.96 6.66
CA SER A 243 16.50 -13.18 8.08
C SER A 243 17.29 -12.05 8.76
N ASP A 244 18.30 -11.49 8.09
CA ASP A 244 19.19 -10.50 8.68
C ASP A 244 18.51 -9.14 8.85
N TYR A 245 17.75 -8.69 7.83
CA TYR A 245 16.93 -7.48 7.95
C TYR A 245 15.81 -7.64 8.97
N MET A 246 15.28 -8.84 9.14
CA MET A 246 14.29 -9.12 10.18
C MET A 246 14.85 -9.03 11.59
N LEU A 247 16.07 -9.55 11.82
CA LEU A 247 16.74 -9.42 13.10
C LEU A 247 17.01 -7.95 13.44
N LEU A 248 17.50 -7.19 12.47
CA LEU A 248 17.76 -5.77 12.63
C LEU A 248 16.46 -4.97 12.87
N TRP A 249 15.41 -5.26 12.09
CA TRP A 249 14.10 -4.66 12.31
C TRP A 249 13.53 -4.95 13.70
N ASN A 250 13.68 -6.19 14.22
CA ASN A 250 13.22 -6.54 15.55
C ASN A 250 13.92 -5.70 16.64
N GLN A 251 15.22 -5.42 16.48
CA GLN A 251 15.95 -4.53 17.40
C GLN A 251 15.44 -3.08 17.31
N ILE A 252 15.20 -2.58 16.10
CA ILE A 252 14.61 -1.26 15.87
C ILE A 252 13.21 -1.17 16.50
N ALA A 253 12.36 -2.17 16.25
CA ALA A 253 11.00 -2.20 16.77
C ALA A 253 10.97 -2.27 18.31
N LEU A 254 11.86 -3.02 18.94
CA LEU A 254 11.99 -3.06 20.40
C LEU A 254 12.40 -1.70 20.98
N ALA A 255 13.34 -1.01 20.35
CA ALA A 255 13.75 0.33 20.79
C ALA A 255 12.62 1.35 20.62
N LEU A 256 11.85 1.25 19.55
CA LEU A 256 10.70 2.14 19.31
C LEU A 256 9.55 1.90 20.29
N GLN A 257 9.38 0.70 20.83
CA GLN A 257 8.33 0.41 21.82
C GLN A 257 8.47 1.21 23.13
N GLU A 258 9.66 1.73 23.40
CA GLU A 258 9.88 2.62 24.56
C GLU A 258 9.28 4.03 24.34
N VAL A 259 8.90 4.37 23.11
CA VAL A 259 8.31 5.66 22.76
C VAL A 259 6.79 5.55 22.73
N PRO A 260 6.04 6.38 23.48
CA PRO A 260 4.58 6.21 23.69
C PRO A 260 3.77 6.06 22.39
N ILE A 261 4.04 6.86 21.36
CA ILE A 261 3.28 6.81 20.10
C ILE A 261 3.47 5.47 19.35
N TYR A 262 4.68 4.90 19.39
CA TYR A 262 4.94 3.61 18.75
C TYR A 262 4.47 2.46 19.61
N HIS A 263 4.58 2.57 20.93
CA HIS A 263 4.04 1.60 21.87
C HIS A 263 2.56 1.36 21.61
N ASP A 264 1.76 2.44 21.62
CA ASP A 264 0.33 2.35 21.38
C ASP A 264 0.00 1.85 19.97
N ALA A 265 0.69 2.37 18.95
CA ALA A 265 0.50 1.95 17.57
C ALA A 265 0.81 0.46 17.36
N PHE A 266 1.87 -0.06 17.96
CA PHE A 266 2.30 -1.45 17.78
C PHE A 266 1.45 -2.44 18.57
N LEU A 267 1.02 -2.07 19.78
CA LEU A 267 0.17 -2.92 20.63
C LEU A 267 -1.27 -3.01 20.11
N GLN A 268 -1.85 -1.86 19.76
CA GLN A 268 -3.24 -1.80 19.33
C GLN A 268 -3.40 -2.27 17.87
N HIS A 269 -2.37 -2.06 17.04
CA HIS A 269 -2.40 -2.33 15.62
C HIS A 269 -1.10 -3.00 15.14
N PRO A 270 -0.95 -4.33 15.30
CA PRO A 270 0.25 -5.06 14.89
C PRO A 270 0.69 -4.80 13.44
N ASN A 271 -0.26 -4.44 12.57
CA ASN A 271 0.05 -4.09 11.18
C ASN A 271 0.81 -2.78 11.03
N MET A 272 0.75 -1.88 12.01
CA MET A 272 1.55 -0.66 11.99
C MET A 272 3.04 -0.97 12.05
N THR A 273 3.43 -1.97 12.83
CA THR A 273 4.82 -2.46 12.84
C THR A 273 5.28 -2.83 11.43
N PHE A 274 4.43 -3.47 10.64
CA PHE A 274 4.74 -3.84 9.27
C PHE A 274 4.93 -2.63 8.35
N PHE A 275 4.16 -1.56 8.50
CA PHE A 275 4.36 -0.34 7.70
C PHE A 275 5.69 0.32 8.00
N PHE A 276 6.04 0.46 9.27
CA PHE A 276 7.34 1.00 9.68
C PHE A 276 8.48 0.10 9.21
N GLN A 277 8.30 -1.21 9.28
CA GLN A 277 9.22 -2.17 8.70
C GLN A 277 9.40 -1.97 7.19
N ARG A 278 8.32 -1.72 6.44
CA ARG A 278 8.43 -1.43 4.99
C ARG A 278 9.21 -0.16 4.70
N ILE A 279 9.07 0.89 5.53
CA ILE A 279 9.89 2.10 5.38
C ILE A 279 11.37 1.74 5.52
N PHE A 280 11.72 1.03 6.60
CA PHE A 280 13.09 0.55 6.84
C PHE A 280 13.60 -0.32 5.68
N ASN A 281 12.82 -1.29 5.24
CA ASN A 281 13.21 -2.20 4.16
C ASN A 281 13.41 -1.48 2.82
N THR A 282 12.57 -0.47 2.51
CA THR A 282 12.73 0.33 1.29
C THR A 282 14.06 1.06 1.27
N ILE A 283 14.49 1.61 2.41
CA ILE A 283 15.78 2.29 2.55
C ILE A 283 16.92 1.28 2.42
N SER A 284 16.85 0.17 3.17
CA SER A 284 17.87 -0.87 3.17
C SER A 284 18.05 -1.46 1.77
N PHE A 285 16.94 -1.80 1.10
CA PHE A 285 16.95 -2.29 -0.28
C PHE A 285 17.52 -1.27 -1.27
N SER A 286 17.29 0.04 -1.05
CA SER A 286 17.84 1.08 -1.92
C SER A 286 19.37 1.17 -1.90
N ARG A 287 19.98 0.67 -0.82
CA ARG A 287 21.44 0.69 -0.58
C ARG A 287 22.13 -0.62 -0.95
N GLU A 288 21.36 -1.66 -1.25
CA GLU A 288 21.95 -2.91 -1.69
C GLU A 288 22.77 -2.72 -2.96
N ILE A 289 23.94 -3.32 -3.01
CA ILE A 289 24.74 -3.42 -4.22
C ILE A 289 23.94 -4.28 -5.20
N PRO A 290 23.63 -3.77 -6.41
CA PRO A 290 22.88 -4.55 -7.36
C PRO A 290 23.71 -5.75 -7.85
N CYS A 291 23.06 -6.91 -7.90
CA CYS A 291 23.63 -8.09 -8.55
C CYS A 291 23.67 -7.86 -10.07
N LYS A 292 24.84 -7.96 -10.67
CA LYS A 292 25.02 -7.84 -12.12
C LYS A 292 24.66 -9.14 -12.81
N VAL A 293 23.61 -9.10 -13.61
CA VAL A 293 23.08 -10.28 -14.31
C VAL A 293 23.27 -10.16 -15.81
N PHE A 294 23.94 -11.15 -16.38
CA PHE A 294 23.99 -11.34 -17.83
C PHE A 294 22.98 -12.40 -18.26
N LEU A 295 22.20 -12.09 -19.31
CA LEU A 295 21.21 -13.01 -19.88
C LEU A 295 21.71 -13.52 -21.21
N LEU A 296 21.92 -14.84 -21.29
CA LEU A 296 22.26 -15.53 -22.53
C LEU A 296 21.03 -16.30 -23.04
N CYS A 297 20.35 -15.73 -24.00
CA CYS A 297 19.12 -16.26 -24.57
C CYS A 297 19.27 -16.57 -26.06
N TYR A 298 18.41 -17.45 -26.60
CA TYR A 298 18.42 -17.83 -28.04
C TYR A 298 18.16 -16.64 -28.98
N SER A 299 17.44 -15.63 -28.51
CA SER A 299 17.11 -14.46 -29.33
C SER A 299 16.97 -13.19 -28.50
N ALA A 300 17.06 -12.03 -29.13
CA ALA A 300 16.80 -10.74 -28.49
C ALA A 300 15.37 -10.63 -27.96
N ILE A 301 14.41 -11.33 -28.57
CA ILE A 301 13.01 -11.33 -28.08
C ILE A 301 12.92 -12.11 -26.78
N THR A 302 13.50 -13.31 -26.71
CA THR A 302 13.50 -14.11 -25.47
C THR A 302 14.26 -13.40 -24.36
N GLN A 303 15.36 -12.72 -24.69
CA GLN A 303 16.12 -11.89 -23.74
C GLN A 303 15.26 -10.75 -23.17
N SER A 304 14.52 -10.02 -24.02
CA SER A 304 13.64 -8.94 -23.58
C SER A 304 12.53 -9.45 -22.66
N ILE A 305 11.93 -10.60 -22.99
CA ILE A 305 10.89 -11.24 -22.15
C ILE A 305 11.49 -11.66 -20.79
N ALA A 306 12.69 -12.26 -20.79
CA ALA A 306 13.37 -12.65 -19.56
C ALA A 306 13.69 -11.45 -18.66
N MET A 307 14.19 -10.35 -19.27
CA MET A 307 14.46 -9.10 -18.54
C MET A 307 13.19 -8.53 -17.92
N GLU A 308 12.10 -8.49 -18.66
CA GLU A 308 10.82 -7.99 -18.16
C GLU A 308 10.28 -8.86 -17.03
N ASN A 309 10.34 -10.18 -17.19
CA ASN A 309 9.92 -11.12 -16.15
C ASN A 309 10.75 -10.97 -14.87
N LEU A 310 12.06 -10.80 -14.97
CA LEU A 310 12.96 -10.59 -13.83
C LEU A 310 12.70 -9.24 -13.14
N LYS A 311 12.44 -8.16 -13.90
CA LYS A 311 12.09 -6.84 -13.35
C LYS A 311 10.76 -6.83 -12.64
N ASN A 312 9.77 -7.56 -13.19
CA ASN A 312 8.42 -7.59 -12.64
C ASN A 312 8.30 -8.55 -11.45
N ARG A 313 9.23 -9.48 -11.29
CA ARG A 313 9.26 -10.33 -10.10
C ARG A 313 9.89 -9.58 -8.95
N GLN A 314 9.20 -9.57 -7.80
CA GLN A 314 9.74 -9.04 -6.56
C GLN A 314 10.86 -9.96 -6.04
N LEU A 315 12.04 -9.80 -6.62
CA LEU A 315 13.24 -10.44 -6.10
C LEU A 315 13.74 -9.72 -4.87
N THR A 316 14.40 -10.44 -3.98
CA THR A 316 14.92 -9.90 -2.71
C THR A 316 16.15 -9.02 -2.87
N ILE A 317 16.64 -8.84 -4.11
CA ILE A 317 17.83 -8.07 -4.45
C ILE A 317 17.58 -7.16 -5.66
N LYS A 318 18.37 -6.09 -5.76
CA LYS A 318 18.46 -5.31 -7.00
C LYS A 318 19.20 -6.10 -8.05
N ILE A 319 18.70 -6.01 -9.30
CA ILE A 319 19.35 -6.58 -10.47
C ILE A 319 19.73 -5.45 -11.42
N ASP A 320 21.01 -5.44 -11.83
CA ASP A 320 21.50 -4.65 -12.94
C ASP A 320 21.86 -5.59 -14.10
N PHE A 321 21.27 -5.35 -15.26
CA PHE A 321 21.60 -6.15 -16.44
C PHE A 321 22.86 -5.60 -17.11
N VAL A 322 23.82 -6.50 -17.32
CA VAL A 322 25.09 -6.18 -17.99
C VAL A 322 25.14 -6.76 -19.38
N ASN A 323 26.03 -6.23 -20.21
CA ASN A 323 26.10 -6.59 -21.64
C ASN A 323 27.15 -7.67 -21.93
N THR A 324 28.02 -7.98 -20.96
CA THR A 324 29.10 -8.96 -21.13
C THR A 324 29.12 -9.94 -19.96
N ILE A 325 29.64 -11.16 -20.20
CA ILE A 325 29.76 -12.20 -19.19
C ILE A 325 30.80 -11.81 -18.14
N GLU A 326 31.85 -11.10 -18.54
CA GLU A 326 32.95 -10.68 -17.67
C GLU A 326 32.51 -9.72 -16.57
N GLU A 327 31.47 -8.90 -16.86
CA GLU A 327 30.91 -7.95 -15.89
C GLU A 327 29.89 -8.58 -14.96
N ALA A 328 29.44 -9.81 -15.26
CA ALA A 328 28.35 -10.43 -14.57
C ALA A 328 28.77 -11.13 -13.27
N ASP A 329 27.98 -10.95 -12.21
CA ASP A 329 28.04 -11.76 -11.02
C ASP A 329 27.32 -13.10 -11.22
N ILE A 330 26.19 -13.05 -11.95
CA ILE A 330 25.37 -14.23 -12.27
C ILE A 330 25.07 -14.24 -13.76
N VAL A 331 25.20 -15.41 -14.37
CA VAL A 331 24.74 -15.66 -15.75
C VAL A 331 23.48 -16.52 -15.71
N ILE A 332 22.40 -16.02 -16.27
CA ILE A 332 21.16 -16.78 -16.50
C ILE A 332 21.12 -17.16 -17.97
N SER A 333 21.14 -18.46 -18.27
CA SER A 333 21.32 -18.96 -19.62
C SER A 333 20.29 -20.00 -20.03
N GLU A 334 19.73 -19.84 -21.25
CA GLU A 334 18.99 -20.90 -21.96
C GLU A 334 19.94 -21.85 -22.74
N LEU A 335 21.21 -21.47 -22.87
CA LEU A 335 22.19 -22.18 -23.66
C LEU A 335 23.27 -22.77 -22.78
N ASP A 336 23.82 -23.91 -23.20
CA ASP A 336 25.04 -24.40 -22.60
C ASP A 336 26.18 -23.42 -22.93
N LEU A 337 26.89 -23.01 -21.86
CA LEU A 337 28.05 -22.14 -22.06
C LEU A 337 29.20 -22.98 -22.63
N PRO A 338 29.85 -22.51 -23.67
CA PRO A 338 31.08 -23.15 -24.11
C PRO A 338 32.13 -23.04 -22.99
N ASP A 339 33.02 -24.03 -22.91
CA ASP A 339 34.17 -24.04 -21.99
C ASP A 339 35.10 -22.86 -22.28
N GLN A 340 34.75 -21.68 -21.81
CA GLN A 340 35.52 -20.44 -21.90
C GLN A 340 36.02 -20.01 -20.54
N GLU A 341 37.30 -19.73 -20.43
CA GLU A 341 37.86 -19.00 -19.31
C GLU A 341 37.84 -17.48 -19.63
N PRO A 342 37.40 -16.61 -18.67
CA PRO A 342 37.04 -16.94 -17.29
C PRO A 342 35.57 -17.42 -17.18
N SER A 343 35.38 -18.53 -16.47
CA SER A 343 34.05 -19.02 -16.13
C SER A 343 33.37 -18.06 -15.15
N PRO A 344 32.14 -17.61 -15.37
CA PRO A 344 31.39 -16.80 -14.41
C PRO A 344 31.23 -17.55 -13.10
N LYS A 345 31.30 -16.84 -11.97
CA LYS A 345 31.25 -17.45 -10.65
C LYS A 345 29.96 -18.22 -10.36
N HIS A 346 28.84 -17.72 -10.93
CA HIS A 346 27.51 -18.31 -10.74
C HIS A 346 26.75 -18.40 -12.05
N ILE A 347 26.34 -19.61 -12.40
CA ILE A 347 25.55 -19.88 -13.62
C ILE A 347 24.22 -20.51 -13.22
N CYS A 348 23.13 -20.03 -13.81
CA CYS A 348 21.79 -20.56 -13.66
C CYS A 348 21.21 -20.93 -15.02
N PHE A 349 21.06 -22.22 -15.30
CA PHE A 349 20.40 -22.69 -16.52
C PHE A 349 18.89 -22.68 -16.35
N VAL A 350 18.18 -22.14 -17.32
CA VAL A 350 16.74 -21.95 -17.33
C VAL A 350 16.12 -22.26 -18.67
N ASN A 351 14.81 -22.50 -18.67
CA ASN A 351 14.00 -22.56 -19.88
C ASN A 351 13.04 -21.36 -19.92
N LEU A 352 12.88 -20.76 -21.08
CA LEU A 352 11.90 -19.67 -21.24
C LEU A 352 10.62 -20.18 -21.92
N PRO A 353 9.44 -19.76 -21.44
CA PRO A 353 9.19 -18.86 -20.30
C PRO A 353 9.50 -19.55 -18.96
N PHE A 354 9.97 -18.76 -17.99
CA PHE A 354 10.35 -19.28 -16.67
C PHE A 354 9.20 -20.02 -15.98
N ASP A 355 9.46 -21.28 -15.61
CA ASP A 355 8.57 -22.06 -14.76
C ASP A 355 8.90 -21.91 -13.27
N LEU A 356 8.18 -22.62 -12.39
CA LEU A 356 8.42 -22.56 -10.94
C LEU A 356 9.79 -23.12 -10.54
N ARG A 357 10.33 -24.07 -11.30
CA ARG A 357 11.65 -24.66 -11.05
C ARG A 357 12.75 -23.69 -11.43
N ASP A 358 12.60 -23.02 -12.56
CA ASP A 358 13.54 -21.99 -13.02
C ASP A 358 13.63 -20.85 -12.02
N TRP A 359 12.48 -20.37 -11.53
CA TRP A 359 12.45 -19.34 -10.49
C TRP A 359 13.17 -19.77 -9.22
N LYS A 360 12.96 -21.00 -8.77
CA LYS A 360 13.66 -21.54 -7.59
C LYS A 360 15.18 -21.65 -7.83
N ASN A 361 15.61 -22.02 -9.03
CA ASN A 361 17.02 -22.09 -9.39
C ASN A 361 17.66 -20.69 -9.41
N ILE A 362 16.97 -19.68 -9.96
CA ILE A 362 17.42 -18.29 -9.96
C ILE A 362 17.56 -17.78 -8.51
N GLU A 363 16.53 -17.95 -7.69
CA GLU A 363 16.54 -17.54 -6.29
C GLU A 363 17.71 -18.21 -5.49
N ASN A 364 17.92 -19.51 -5.69
CA ASN A 364 19.02 -20.24 -5.06
C ASN A 364 20.40 -19.75 -5.54
N THR A 365 20.54 -19.42 -6.81
CA THR A 365 21.80 -18.91 -7.36
C THR A 365 22.11 -17.52 -6.81
N ILE A 366 21.12 -16.67 -6.67
CA ILE A 366 21.21 -15.36 -6.03
C ILE A 366 21.65 -15.49 -4.56
N ILE A 367 21.05 -16.42 -3.82
CA ILE A 367 21.44 -16.68 -2.42
C ILE A 367 22.90 -17.12 -2.33
N LYS A 368 23.34 -18.03 -3.21
CA LYS A 368 24.73 -18.49 -3.24
C LYS A 368 25.70 -17.36 -3.55
N TRP A 369 25.38 -16.49 -4.49
CA TRP A 369 26.19 -15.30 -4.78
C TRP A 369 26.33 -14.41 -3.56
N ARG A 370 25.24 -14.09 -2.89
CA ARG A 370 25.22 -13.23 -1.69
C ARG A 370 26.00 -13.82 -0.52
N THR A 371 26.04 -15.16 -0.36
CA THR A 371 26.79 -15.82 0.73
C THR A 371 28.26 -16.03 0.40
N SER A 372 28.68 -15.75 -0.83
CA SER A 372 30.09 -15.87 -1.27
C SER A 372 30.82 -14.52 -1.30
N GLU A 373 30.14 -13.42 -1.09
CA GLU A 373 30.71 -12.10 -0.77
C GLU A 373 30.92 -11.93 0.74
#